data_2510b3a9be180940c8216d39ecda0b0e
#
_entry.id   2510b3a9be180940c8216d39ecda0b0e
#
_cell.length_a   1.000
_cell.length_b   1.000
_cell.length_c   1.000
_cell.angle_alpha   90.00
_cell.angle_beta   90.00
_cell.angle_gamma   90.00
#
_symmetry.space_group_name_H-M   'P 1'
#
loop_
_entity.id
_entity.type
_entity.pdbx_description
1 polymer ?
#
loop_
_entity_poly.entity_id
_entity_poly.type
_entity_poly.pdbx_seq_one_letter_code
_entity_poly.pdbx_strand_id
1 'polypeptide(L)'
;MIYFAHRGASQERVQNTLSAFSRARALGATRYELDVHLSKDGALLVHHDYSLLSTAGKDVLLGALTVADLKKYPLINRLTKESVFVPQLQEVLPVVRPQLSCLNIELKNDNNRYPGLETAVLSCLHQAAPDILPKTLFSSFDYDTLVRLRKLDKNARIGLLTRFFDVSKALALGAESVHMNYTRFTPQIAHACHENGLKVYLYTVNDPLLATRLAEAGADGIFTDCIGAFVK
;
A
#
# COMPACT_ATOMS: atom_id res chain seq x y z
N MET A 1 -18.36 -1.93 4.85
CA MET A 1 -17.12 -2.25 4.11
C MET A 1 -16.12 -1.11 4.24
N ILE A 2 -14.82 -1.43 4.31
CA ILE A 2 -13.70 -0.47 4.38
C ILE A 2 -13.18 -0.20 2.98
N TYR A 3 -12.82 1.07 2.67
CA TYR A 3 -12.28 1.48 1.37
C TYR A 3 -10.89 2.10 1.55
N PHE A 4 -9.88 1.56 0.86
CA PHE A 4 -8.53 2.12 0.80
C PHE A 4 -8.31 2.80 -0.55
N ALA A 5 -7.84 4.06 -0.54
CA ALA A 5 -7.36 4.74 -1.73
C ALA A 5 -6.05 4.09 -2.20
N HIS A 6 -6.13 3.20 -3.17
CA HIS A 6 -5.04 2.41 -3.73
C HIS A 6 -4.06 3.31 -4.46
N ARG A 7 -2.89 3.54 -3.85
CA ARG A 7 -1.85 4.46 -4.36
C ARG A 7 -2.35 5.90 -4.52
N GLY A 8 -3.33 6.30 -3.64
CA GLY A 8 -4.05 7.56 -3.74
C GLY A 8 -5.27 7.49 -4.68
N ALA A 9 -5.68 8.61 -5.28
CA ALA A 9 -6.70 8.65 -6.32
C ALA A 9 -6.07 8.33 -7.68
N SER A 10 -5.60 7.09 -7.85
CA SER A 10 -4.73 6.65 -8.94
C SER A 10 -5.41 6.61 -10.30
N GLN A 11 -6.75 6.58 -10.36
CA GLN A 11 -7.49 6.75 -11.61
C GLN A 11 -7.42 8.19 -12.15
N GLU A 12 -7.32 9.20 -11.26
CA GLU A 12 -7.36 10.61 -11.64
C GLU A 12 -5.95 11.25 -11.69
N ARG A 13 -4.98 10.70 -10.97
CA ARG A 13 -3.62 11.21 -10.84
C ARG A 13 -2.59 10.10 -11.04
N VAL A 14 -1.34 10.46 -11.25
CA VAL A 14 -0.26 9.46 -11.26
C VAL A 14 -0.20 8.78 -9.89
N GLN A 15 -0.31 7.45 -9.89
CA GLN A 15 -0.29 6.63 -8.68
C GLN A 15 0.94 6.89 -7.81
N ASN A 16 0.80 6.74 -6.49
CA ASN A 16 1.93 6.87 -5.55
C ASN A 16 2.63 8.24 -5.59
N THR A 17 1.89 9.32 -5.85
CA THR A 17 2.42 10.68 -5.86
C THR A 17 1.69 11.58 -4.86
N LEU A 18 2.33 12.69 -4.49
CA LEU A 18 1.71 13.69 -3.60
C LEU A 18 0.39 14.22 -4.17
N SER A 19 0.31 14.36 -5.50
CA SER A 19 -0.91 14.76 -6.23
C SER A 19 -2.03 13.74 -6.05
N ALA A 20 -1.73 12.42 -6.16
CA ALA A 20 -2.71 11.36 -5.99
C ALA A 20 -3.24 11.28 -4.54
N PHE A 21 -2.36 11.39 -3.54
CA PHE A 21 -2.76 11.38 -2.13
C PHE A 21 -3.55 12.65 -1.74
N SER A 22 -3.12 13.82 -2.21
CA SER A 22 -3.85 15.08 -2.00
C SER A 22 -5.25 15.02 -2.62
N ARG A 23 -5.36 14.44 -3.82
CA ARG A 23 -6.65 14.26 -4.49
C ARG A 23 -7.55 13.28 -3.73
N ALA A 24 -7.02 12.14 -3.29
CA ALA A 24 -7.78 11.18 -2.48
C ALA A 24 -8.30 11.82 -1.19
N ARG A 25 -7.48 12.63 -0.50
CA ARG A 25 -7.90 13.38 0.68
C ARG A 25 -9.03 14.37 0.36
N ALA A 26 -8.91 15.12 -0.74
CA ALA A 26 -9.94 16.07 -1.17
C ALA A 26 -11.28 15.38 -1.52
N LEU A 27 -11.24 14.11 -1.89
CA LEU A 27 -12.42 13.27 -2.13
C LEU A 27 -13.00 12.67 -0.83
N GLY A 28 -12.36 12.88 0.34
CA GLY A 28 -12.83 12.37 1.63
C GLY A 28 -12.21 11.03 2.07
N ALA A 29 -11.15 10.57 1.42
CA ALA A 29 -10.44 9.37 1.85
C ALA A 29 -9.85 9.56 3.26
N THR A 30 -10.02 8.56 4.11
CA THR A 30 -9.40 8.46 5.44
C THR A 30 -8.49 7.24 5.57
N ARG A 31 -8.49 6.38 4.56
CA ARG A 31 -7.62 5.19 4.47
C ARG A 31 -6.89 5.19 3.15
N TYR A 32 -5.60 4.97 3.22
CA TYR A 32 -4.71 5.02 2.06
C TYR A 32 -3.87 3.76 1.99
N GLU A 33 -3.46 3.43 0.81
CA GLU A 33 -2.47 2.42 0.53
C GLU A 33 -1.36 3.02 -0.32
N LEU A 34 -0.11 2.58 -0.09
CA LEU A 34 1.07 2.96 -0.85
C LEU A 34 2.13 1.85 -0.81
N ASP A 35 3.02 1.90 -1.81
CA ASP A 35 4.13 0.96 -1.98
C ASP A 35 5.46 1.63 -1.64
N VAL A 36 6.36 0.95 -0.91
CA VAL A 36 7.65 1.51 -0.49
C VAL A 36 8.82 0.65 -0.96
N HIS A 37 9.81 1.33 -1.53
CA HIS A 37 11.13 0.82 -1.92
C HIS A 37 12.25 1.56 -1.20
N LEU A 38 13.51 1.04 -1.29
CA LEU A 38 14.71 1.81 -0.94
C LEU A 38 15.43 2.29 -2.21
N SER A 39 15.85 3.55 -2.19
CA SER A 39 16.80 4.10 -3.17
C SER A 39 18.22 3.60 -2.90
N LYS A 40 19.14 3.89 -3.85
CA LYS A 40 20.58 3.60 -3.71
C LYS A 40 21.21 4.28 -2.48
N ASP A 41 20.74 5.46 -2.11
CA ASP A 41 21.21 6.26 -0.97
C ASP A 41 20.35 6.06 0.30
N GLY A 42 19.50 5.01 0.32
CA GLY A 42 18.75 4.59 1.52
C GLY A 42 17.48 5.39 1.81
N ALA A 43 17.03 6.24 0.90
CA ALA A 43 15.75 6.95 1.05
C ALA A 43 14.56 6.01 0.75
N LEU A 44 13.46 6.21 1.48
CA LEU A 44 12.22 5.46 1.28
C LEU A 44 11.41 6.10 0.15
N LEU A 45 11.34 5.43 -0.99
CA LEU A 45 10.64 5.89 -2.19
C LEU A 45 9.24 5.29 -2.28
N VAL A 46 8.25 6.13 -2.65
CA VAL A 46 6.86 5.67 -2.80
C VAL A 46 6.56 5.44 -4.29
N HIS A 47 6.52 4.17 -4.70
CA HIS A 47 6.29 3.74 -6.09
C HIS A 47 5.90 2.26 -6.11
N HIS A 48 5.16 1.80 -7.13
CA HIS A 48 4.72 0.40 -7.21
C HIS A 48 5.76 -0.54 -7.82
N ASP A 49 6.24 -0.21 -9.03
CA ASP A 49 7.11 -1.09 -9.79
C ASP A 49 8.58 -0.95 -9.35
N TYR A 50 9.37 -2.00 -9.56
CA TYR A 50 10.82 -1.95 -9.30
C TYR A 50 11.58 -1.05 -10.29
N SER A 51 10.98 -0.69 -11.43
CA SER A 51 11.55 0.23 -12.42
C SER A 51 10.59 1.36 -12.76
N LEU A 52 11.10 2.41 -13.39
CA LEU A 52 10.32 3.56 -13.86
C LEU A 52 9.70 3.36 -15.25
N LEU A 53 9.70 2.13 -15.78
CA LEU A 53 9.24 1.84 -17.14
C LEU A 53 7.77 2.22 -17.35
N SER A 54 6.88 1.81 -16.44
CA SER A 54 5.43 2.04 -16.55
C SER A 54 5.02 3.50 -16.37
N THR A 55 5.78 4.27 -15.58
CA THR A 55 5.41 5.62 -15.13
C THR A 55 6.20 6.74 -15.81
N ALA A 56 7.48 6.51 -16.14
CA ALA A 56 8.33 7.48 -16.84
C ALA A 56 8.80 7.00 -18.23
N GLY A 57 8.44 5.77 -18.66
CA GLY A 57 8.90 5.19 -19.93
C GLY A 57 10.42 4.89 -19.94
N LYS A 58 11.03 4.73 -18.77
CA LYS A 58 12.46 4.47 -18.63
C LYS A 58 12.70 3.19 -17.85
N ASP A 59 13.39 2.24 -18.45
CA ASP A 59 13.75 0.98 -17.77
C ASP A 59 14.96 1.16 -16.87
N VAL A 60 14.75 1.85 -15.75
CA VAL A 60 15.76 2.12 -14.74
C VAL A 60 15.21 1.65 -13.38
N LEU A 61 16.00 0.83 -12.68
CA LEU A 61 15.63 0.30 -11.37
C LEU A 61 15.70 1.38 -10.28
N LEU A 62 14.66 1.51 -9.48
CA LEU A 62 14.59 2.45 -8.35
C LEU A 62 15.76 2.30 -7.37
N GLY A 63 16.08 1.06 -7.00
CA GLY A 63 17.19 0.77 -6.09
C GLY A 63 18.58 1.11 -6.63
N ALA A 64 18.71 1.43 -7.93
CA ALA A 64 19.95 1.91 -8.54
C ALA A 64 20.07 3.44 -8.56
N LEU A 65 18.98 4.18 -8.23
CA LEU A 65 18.90 5.63 -8.27
C LEU A 65 19.04 6.23 -6.87
N THR A 66 19.72 7.36 -6.79
CA THR A 66 19.66 8.26 -5.63
C THR A 66 18.44 9.17 -5.73
N VAL A 67 18.05 9.83 -4.63
CA VAL A 67 16.99 10.86 -4.65
C VAL A 67 17.32 11.97 -5.66
N ALA A 68 18.59 12.35 -5.79
CA ALA A 68 19.02 13.36 -6.77
C ALA A 68 18.82 12.89 -8.22
N ASP A 69 19.03 11.59 -8.49
CA ASP A 69 18.82 11.02 -9.82
C ASP A 69 17.35 10.98 -10.22
N LEU A 70 16.43 10.78 -9.28
CA LEU A 70 14.99 10.75 -9.57
C LEU A 70 14.46 12.02 -10.23
N LYS A 71 15.08 13.17 -9.97
CA LYS A 71 14.73 14.45 -10.60
C LYS A 71 14.95 14.46 -12.12
N LYS A 72 15.70 13.50 -12.68
CA LYS A 72 15.92 13.32 -14.11
C LYS A 72 14.78 12.53 -14.79
N TYR A 73 13.87 11.93 -14.00
CA TYR A 73 12.84 11.01 -14.46
C TYR A 73 11.44 11.49 -14.03
N PRO A 74 10.89 12.54 -14.62
CA PRO A 74 9.54 12.99 -14.31
C PRO A 74 8.53 11.94 -14.73
N LEU A 75 7.55 11.71 -13.86
CA LEU A 75 6.36 10.92 -14.13
C LEU A 75 5.33 11.84 -14.77
N ILE A 76 4.73 11.41 -15.88
CA ILE A 76 3.79 12.25 -16.63
C ILE A 76 2.38 11.73 -16.45
N ASN A 77 1.51 12.57 -15.91
CA ASN A 77 0.08 12.31 -15.92
C ASN A 77 -0.44 12.36 -17.36
N ARG A 78 -0.91 11.24 -17.89
CA ARG A 78 -1.39 11.14 -19.27
C ARG A 78 -2.62 12.00 -19.56
N LEU A 79 -3.45 12.25 -18.54
CA LEU A 79 -4.68 13.03 -18.65
C LEU A 79 -4.41 14.53 -18.51
N THR A 80 -3.74 14.94 -17.43
CA THR A 80 -3.54 16.36 -17.10
C THR A 80 -2.26 16.95 -17.72
N LYS A 81 -1.36 16.09 -18.25
CA LYS A 81 -0.01 16.46 -18.69
C LYS A 81 0.88 17.03 -17.58
N GLU A 82 0.44 16.94 -16.33
CA GLU A 82 1.22 17.33 -15.16
C GLU A 82 2.47 16.45 -15.05
N SER A 83 3.61 17.07 -14.78
CA SER A 83 4.87 16.40 -14.50
C SER A 83 5.07 16.35 -12.99
N VAL A 84 5.22 15.15 -12.45
CA VAL A 84 5.42 14.90 -11.02
C VAL A 84 6.63 13.97 -10.83
N PHE A 85 7.11 13.84 -9.60
CA PHE A 85 8.25 12.97 -9.30
C PHE A 85 7.87 11.90 -8.29
N VAL A 86 8.66 10.82 -8.23
CA VAL A 86 8.56 9.81 -7.19
C VAL A 86 8.81 10.48 -5.84
N PRO A 87 7.83 10.51 -4.92
CA PRO A 87 8.04 11.13 -3.61
C PRO A 87 8.75 10.17 -2.66
N GLN A 88 9.34 10.74 -1.62
CA GLN A 88 9.79 10.00 -0.45
C GLN A 88 8.63 9.77 0.52
N LEU A 89 8.67 8.69 1.32
CA LEU A 89 7.63 8.39 2.31
C LEU A 89 7.39 9.57 3.26
N GLN A 90 8.46 10.20 3.74
CA GLN A 90 8.37 11.37 4.65
C GLN A 90 7.65 12.57 4.04
N GLU A 91 7.59 12.69 2.71
CA GLU A 91 6.83 13.76 2.02
C GLU A 91 5.34 13.40 1.91
N VAL A 92 5.00 12.10 1.85
CA VAL A 92 3.62 11.61 1.78
C VAL A 92 2.93 11.69 3.14
N LEU A 93 3.63 11.37 4.25
CA LEU A 93 3.04 11.29 5.59
C LEU A 93 2.26 12.57 5.99
N PRO A 94 2.76 13.81 5.80
CA PRO A 94 2.00 15.02 6.11
C PRO A 94 0.73 15.17 5.26
N VAL A 95 0.73 14.65 4.04
CA VAL A 95 -0.42 14.75 3.12
C VAL A 95 -1.58 13.86 3.58
N VAL A 96 -1.27 12.63 4.04
CA VAL A 96 -2.30 11.65 4.46
C VAL A 96 -2.69 11.79 5.94
N ARG A 97 -1.84 12.43 6.77
CA ARG A 97 -2.06 12.58 8.23
C ARG A 97 -3.41 13.16 8.63
N PRO A 98 -3.93 14.24 7.97
CA PRO A 98 -5.24 14.77 8.33
C PRO A 98 -6.35 13.72 8.14
N GLN A 99 -7.13 13.49 9.21
CA GLN A 99 -8.25 12.53 9.25
C GLN A 99 -7.86 11.07 8.95
N LEU A 100 -6.57 10.72 9.07
CA LEU A 100 -6.09 9.36 8.83
C LEU A 100 -6.70 8.36 9.80
N SER A 101 -7.39 7.35 9.27
CA SER A 101 -7.89 6.19 10.00
C SER A 101 -6.97 4.98 9.86
N CYS A 102 -6.39 4.76 8.67
CA CYS A 102 -5.42 3.69 8.41
C CYS A 102 -4.53 4.03 7.22
N LEU A 103 -3.23 3.73 7.33
CA LEU A 103 -2.27 3.76 6.23
C LEU A 103 -1.75 2.34 6.01
N ASN A 104 -2.10 1.73 4.87
CA ASN A 104 -1.48 0.47 4.47
C ASN A 104 -0.18 0.78 3.71
N ILE A 105 0.93 0.27 4.23
CA ILE A 105 2.25 0.36 3.58
C ILE A 105 2.64 -1.02 3.07
N GLU A 106 2.67 -1.18 1.74
CA GLU A 106 3.23 -2.37 1.13
C GLU A 106 4.75 -2.27 1.06
N LEU A 107 5.43 -3.23 1.70
CA LEU A 107 6.89 -3.35 1.65
C LEU A 107 7.29 -4.15 0.40
N LYS A 108 7.84 -3.46 -0.60
CA LYS A 108 8.28 -4.04 -1.88
C LYS A 108 9.68 -4.65 -1.73
N ASN A 109 9.77 -5.83 -1.13
CA ASN A 109 11.05 -6.44 -0.76
C ASN A 109 11.18 -7.89 -1.23
N ASP A 110 10.58 -8.22 -2.36
CA ASP A 110 10.60 -9.58 -2.91
C ASP A 110 12.04 -10.12 -3.01
N ASN A 111 12.26 -11.31 -2.44
CA ASN A 111 13.58 -11.94 -2.34
C ASN A 111 14.62 -11.09 -1.57
N ASN A 112 14.19 -10.32 -0.57
CA ASN A 112 15.04 -9.42 0.23
C ASN A 112 15.90 -8.47 -0.64
N ARG A 113 15.27 -7.91 -1.66
CA ARG A 113 15.90 -6.99 -2.63
C ARG A 113 16.48 -5.74 -1.96
N TYR A 114 15.85 -5.30 -0.87
CA TYR A 114 16.25 -4.12 -0.09
C TYR A 114 16.54 -4.53 1.36
N PRO A 115 17.73 -5.06 1.66
CA PRO A 115 18.09 -5.40 3.04
C PRO A 115 17.96 -4.18 3.95
N GLY A 116 17.19 -4.34 5.06
CA GLY A 116 16.95 -3.25 6.02
C GLY A 116 15.75 -2.34 5.72
N LEU A 117 14.96 -2.62 4.68
CA LEU A 117 13.75 -1.86 4.35
C LEU A 117 12.80 -1.76 5.55
N GLU A 118 12.57 -2.86 6.26
CA GLU A 118 11.68 -2.93 7.42
C GLU A 118 12.15 -1.99 8.54
N THR A 119 13.45 -2.01 8.83
CA THR A 119 14.07 -1.11 9.83
C THR A 119 13.97 0.35 9.41
N ALA A 120 14.23 0.66 8.13
CA ALA A 120 14.17 2.02 7.62
C ALA A 120 12.75 2.59 7.72
N VAL A 121 11.72 1.81 7.35
CA VAL A 121 10.31 2.25 7.42
C VAL A 121 9.88 2.46 8.86
N LEU A 122 10.18 1.53 9.78
CA LEU A 122 9.86 1.70 11.20
C LEU A 122 10.57 2.94 11.78
N SER A 123 11.86 3.12 11.49
CA SER A 123 12.61 4.30 11.94
C SER A 123 12.03 5.61 11.43
N CYS A 124 11.65 5.65 10.15
CA CYS A 124 11.00 6.82 9.55
C CYS A 124 9.69 7.17 10.28
N LEU A 125 8.83 6.17 10.53
CA LEU A 125 7.56 6.38 11.21
C LEU A 125 7.77 6.82 12.67
N HIS A 126 8.68 6.18 13.41
CA HIS A 126 9.00 6.58 14.78
C HIS A 126 9.51 8.02 14.89
N GLN A 127 10.34 8.46 13.95
CA GLN A 127 10.96 9.78 13.99
C GLN A 127 10.06 10.88 13.42
N ALA A 128 9.45 10.64 12.25
CA ALA A 128 8.73 11.69 11.51
C ALA A 128 7.21 11.68 11.78
N ALA A 129 6.64 10.56 12.21
CA ALA A 129 5.20 10.40 12.32
C ALA A 129 4.77 9.35 13.39
N PRO A 130 5.17 9.51 14.66
CA PRO A 130 4.85 8.54 15.71
C PRO A 130 3.35 8.38 15.95
N ASP A 131 2.54 9.38 15.62
CA ASP A 131 1.07 9.35 15.68
C ASP A 131 0.44 8.55 14.53
N ILE A 132 1.16 8.33 13.43
CA ILE A 132 0.71 7.51 12.29
C ILE A 132 1.04 6.03 12.53
N LEU A 133 2.12 5.70 13.21
CA LEU A 133 2.56 4.31 13.41
C LEU A 133 1.47 3.38 13.96
N PRO A 134 0.67 3.75 14.99
CA PRO A 134 -0.43 2.90 15.46
C PRO A 134 -1.56 2.72 14.45
N LYS A 135 -1.64 3.59 13.45
CA LYS A 135 -2.62 3.54 12.36
C LYS A 135 -2.06 2.88 11.10
N THR A 136 -0.79 2.44 11.13
CA THR A 136 -0.15 1.82 9.97
C THR A 136 -0.41 0.32 9.98
N LEU A 137 -0.85 -0.19 8.83
CA LEU A 137 -0.97 -1.60 8.50
C LEU A 137 0.12 -1.93 7.48
N PHE A 138 1.03 -2.83 7.83
CA PHE A 138 2.10 -3.25 6.92
C PHE A 138 1.70 -4.46 6.13
N SER A 139 1.98 -4.48 4.84
CA SER A 139 1.73 -5.63 3.99
C SER A 139 2.92 -5.92 3.08
N SER A 140 3.02 -7.16 2.61
CA SER A 140 4.01 -7.58 1.61
C SER A 140 3.58 -8.90 0.98
N PHE A 141 3.95 -9.12 -0.30
CA PHE A 141 3.91 -10.45 -0.93
C PHE A 141 5.06 -11.34 -0.45
N ASP A 142 6.15 -10.75 0.02
CA ASP A 142 7.28 -11.48 0.60
C ASP A 142 7.01 -11.79 2.07
N TYR A 143 6.69 -13.06 2.35
CA TYR A 143 6.39 -13.55 3.69
C TYR A 143 7.54 -13.29 4.68
N ASP A 144 8.78 -13.46 4.24
CA ASP A 144 9.95 -13.29 5.10
C ASP A 144 10.17 -11.83 5.51
N THR A 145 9.78 -10.87 4.66
CA THR A 145 9.71 -9.45 5.02
C THR A 145 8.78 -9.21 6.20
N LEU A 146 7.59 -9.82 6.20
CA LEU A 146 6.66 -9.70 7.32
C LEU A 146 7.16 -10.41 8.58
N VAL A 147 7.86 -11.53 8.44
CA VAL A 147 8.53 -12.21 9.57
C VAL A 147 9.63 -11.33 10.18
N ARG A 148 10.47 -10.68 9.35
CA ARG A 148 11.50 -9.75 9.82
C ARG A 148 10.88 -8.54 10.51
N LEU A 149 9.82 -7.96 9.93
CA LEU A 149 9.08 -6.84 10.52
C LEU A 149 8.52 -7.20 11.91
N ARG A 150 7.87 -8.37 12.05
CA ARG A 150 7.32 -8.87 13.34
C ARG A 150 8.41 -9.05 14.40
N LYS A 151 9.63 -9.45 14.01
CA LYS A 151 10.77 -9.54 14.92
C LYS A 151 11.26 -8.18 15.40
N LEU A 152 11.20 -7.16 14.55
CA LEU A 152 11.60 -5.78 14.88
C LEU A 152 10.56 -5.08 15.75
N ASP A 153 9.27 -5.26 15.42
CA ASP A 153 8.15 -4.70 16.17
C ASP A 153 7.06 -5.76 16.41
N LYS A 154 6.95 -6.22 17.67
CA LYS A 154 5.95 -7.22 18.07
C LYS A 154 4.51 -6.70 17.96
N ASN A 155 4.31 -5.38 17.98
CA ASN A 155 3.01 -4.73 17.94
C ASN A 155 2.63 -4.25 16.52
N ALA A 156 3.51 -4.42 15.53
CA ALA A 156 3.22 -4.03 14.16
C ALA A 156 1.92 -4.67 13.66
N ARG A 157 1.02 -3.87 13.10
CA ARG A 157 -0.18 -4.36 12.46
C ARG A 157 0.20 -4.93 11.10
N ILE A 158 -0.17 -6.18 10.82
CA ILE A 158 0.26 -6.90 9.61
C ILE A 158 -0.95 -7.39 8.83
N GLY A 159 -0.96 -7.12 7.52
CA GLY A 159 -1.83 -7.73 6.53
C GLY A 159 -1.01 -8.65 5.63
N LEU A 160 -1.37 -9.93 5.56
CA LEU A 160 -0.71 -10.87 4.65
C LEU A 160 -1.20 -10.65 3.22
N LEU A 161 -0.34 -10.13 2.35
CA LEU A 161 -0.62 -10.03 0.91
C LEU A 161 -0.31 -11.39 0.25
N THR A 162 -1.28 -11.97 -0.45
CA THR A 162 -1.10 -13.32 -0.99
C THR A 162 -1.76 -13.55 -2.35
N ARG A 163 -1.12 -14.38 -3.16
CA ARG A 163 -1.71 -14.92 -4.41
C ARG A 163 -2.49 -16.21 -4.17
N PHE A 164 -2.13 -16.94 -3.13
CA PHE A 164 -2.75 -18.22 -2.76
C PHE A 164 -3.13 -18.17 -1.28
N PHE A 165 -4.41 -18.41 -1.00
CA PHE A 165 -4.92 -18.38 0.35
C PHE A 165 -4.32 -19.50 1.20
N ASP A 166 -3.76 -19.10 2.35
CA ASP A 166 -3.25 -20.00 3.38
C ASP A 166 -3.42 -19.32 4.74
N VAL A 167 -4.46 -19.70 5.46
CA VAL A 167 -4.79 -19.11 6.75
C VAL A 167 -3.69 -19.36 7.78
N SER A 168 -2.98 -20.49 7.70
CA SER A 168 -1.93 -20.83 8.66
C SER A 168 -0.77 -19.84 8.64
N LYS A 169 -0.42 -19.33 7.46
CA LYS A 169 0.61 -18.29 7.31
C LYS A 169 0.18 -16.96 7.95
N ALA A 170 -1.07 -16.56 7.78
CA ALA A 170 -1.58 -15.35 8.40
C ALA A 170 -1.56 -15.45 9.95
N LEU A 171 -1.99 -16.60 10.47
CA LEU A 171 -1.97 -16.87 11.93
C LEU A 171 -0.55 -16.92 12.49
N ALA A 172 0.38 -17.56 11.80
CA ALA A 172 1.79 -17.63 12.22
C ALA A 172 2.47 -16.25 12.28
N LEU A 173 2.04 -15.31 11.45
CA LEU A 173 2.46 -13.90 11.49
C LEU A 173 1.78 -13.09 12.61
N GLY A 174 0.67 -13.59 13.18
CA GLY A 174 -0.23 -12.76 13.98
C GLY A 174 -0.80 -11.61 13.15
N ALA A 175 -1.15 -11.88 11.89
CA ALA A 175 -1.74 -10.89 11.00
C ALA A 175 -3.16 -10.53 11.47
N GLU A 176 -3.62 -9.31 11.14
CA GLU A 176 -5.01 -8.90 11.39
C GLU A 176 -5.89 -9.06 10.14
N SER A 177 -5.27 -9.23 8.97
CA SER A 177 -5.99 -9.34 7.69
C SER A 177 -5.22 -10.12 6.65
N VAL A 178 -5.97 -10.65 5.68
CA VAL A 178 -5.46 -11.23 4.44
C VAL A 178 -5.86 -10.32 3.29
N HIS A 179 -4.90 -9.97 2.43
CA HIS A 179 -5.13 -9.16 1.25
C HIS A 179 -4.96 -10.02 0.00
N MET A 180 -5.95 -10.07 -0.87
CA MET A 180 -5.90 -10.91 -2.06
C MET A 180 -6.62 -10.34 -3.26
N ASN A 181 -6.31 -10.85 -4.44
CA ASN A 181 -7.02 -10.47 -5.66
C ASN A 181 -8.48 -10.94 -5.57
N TYR A 182 -9.42 -10.03 -5.85
CA TYR A 182 -10.86 -10.31 -5.75
C TYR A 182 -11.31 -11.47 -6.66
N THR A 183 -10.60 -11.73 -7.79
CA THR A 183 -10.94 -12.82 -8.70
C THR A 183 -10.70 -14.21 -8.12
N ARG A 184 -9.96 -14.30 -7.01
CA ARG A 184 -9.66 -15.55 -6.29
C ARG A 184 -10.40 -15.66 -4.96
N PHE A 185 -11.17 -14.63 -4.62
CA PHE A 185 -11.95 -14.60 -3.39
C PHE A 185 -13.21 -15.46 -3.53
N THR A 186 -13.55 -16.15 -2.44
CA THR A 186 -14.80 -16.92 -2.31
C THR A 186 -15.37 -16.71 -0.90
N PRO A 187 -16.71 -16.93 -0.70
CA PRO A 187 -17.32 -16.88 0.62
C PRO A 187 -16.68 -17.84 1.63
N GLN A 188 -16.16 -18.98 1.18
CA GLN A 188 -15.46 -19.96 2.03
C GLN A 188 -14.15 -19.40 2.58
N ILE A 189 -13.42 -18.60 1.78
CA ILE A 189 -12.22 -17.89 2.24
C ILE A 189 -12.58 -16.85 3.30
N ALA A 190 -13.64 -16.07 3.08
CA ALA A 190 -14.14 -15.12 4.08
C ALA A 190 -14.47 -15.83 5.40
N HIS A 191 -15.24 -16.89 5.33
CA HIS A 191 -15.62 -17.68 6.50
C HIS A 191 -14.39 -18.20 7.27
N ALA A 192 -13.44 -18.84 6.56
CA ALA A 192 -12.21 -19.34 7.17
C ALA A 192 -11.37 -18.23 7.82
N CYS A 193 -11.32 -17.04 7.23
CA CYS A 193 -10.66 -15.88 7.83
C CYS A 193 -11.39 -15.43 9.10
N HIS A 194 -12.72 -15.26 9.04
CA HIS A 194 -13.52 -14.75 10.14
C HIS A 194 -13.53 -15.70 11.35
N GLU A 195 -13.58 -17.02 11.14
CA GLU A 195 -13.44 -18.01 12.21
C GLU A 195 -12.11 -17.90 12.96
N ASN A 196 -11.09 -17.35 12.33
CA ASN A 196 -9.78 -17.13 12.91
C ASN A 196 -9.51 -15.65 13.30
N GLY A 197 -10.55 -14.80 13.33
CA GLY A 197 -10.45 -13.40 13.72
C GLY A 197 -9.74 -12.51 12.69
N LEU A 198 -9.52 -13.00 11.46
CA LEU A 198 -8.86 -12.28 10.36
C LEU A 198 -9.90 -11.53 9.52
N LYS A 199 -9.52 -10.34 9.03
CA LYS A 199 -10.28 -9.62 8.01
C LYS A 199 -9.81 -9.99 6.60
N VAL A 200 -10.68 -9.78 5.60
CA VAL A 200 -10.34 -9.98 4.20
C VAL A 200 -10.46 -8.67 3.43
N TYR A 201 -9.34 -8.21 2.84
CA TYR A 201 -9.32 -7.03 1.99
C TYR A 201 -8.95 -7.42 0.56
N LEU A 202 -9.70 -6.90 -0.41
CA LEU A 202 -9.61 -7.33 -1.81
C LEU A 202 -9.05 -6.23 -2.71
N TYR A 203 -8.12 -6.57 -3.60
CA TYR A 203 -7.55 -5.67 -4.60
C TYR A 203 -7.75 -6.19 -6.03
N THR A 204 -7.86 -5.37 -7.05
CA THR A 204 -8.23 -3.96 -7.04
C THR A 204 -9.67 -3.89 -7.54
N VAL A 205 -10.54 -3.27 -6.74
CA VAL A 205 -11.99 -3.24 -7.02
C VAL A 205 -12.42 -1.81 -7.32
N ASN A 206 -12.79 -1.54 -8.57
CA ASN A 206 -13.12 -0.20 -9.06
C ASN A 206 -14.62 -0.03 -9.40
N ASP A 207 -15.39 -1.11 -9.38
CA ASP A 207 -16.85 -1.09 -9.63
C ASP A 207 -17.62 -1.16 -8.31
N PRO A 208 -18.45 -0.14 -7.98
CA PRO A 208 -19.27 -0.13 -6.76
C PRO A 208 -20.27 -1.28 -6.67
N LEU A 209 -20.83 -1.75 -7.78
CA LEU A 209 -21.75 -2.89 -7.79
C LEU A 209 -21.01 -4.20 -7.46
N LEU A 210 -19.80 -4.36 -8.00
CA LEU A 210 -18.94 -5.49 -7.64
C LEU A 210 -18.58 -5.42 -6.16
N ALA A 211 -18.19 -4.25 -5.65
CA ALA A 211 -17.87 -4.07 -4.24
C ALA A 211 -19.01 -4.45 -3.31
N THR A 212 -20.25 -4.10 -3.66
CA THR A 212 -21.44 -4.51 -2.90
C THR A 212 -21.58 -6.03 -2.86
N ARG A 213 -21.46 -6.70 -4.01
CA ARG A 213 -21.53 -8.18 -4.08
C ARG A 213 -20.42 -8.86 -3.28
N LEU A 214 -19.20 -8.29 -3.30
CA LEU A 214 -18.08 -8.81 -2.52
C LEU A 214 -18.30 -8.62 -1.01
N ALA A 215 -18.93 -7.50 -0.60
CA ALA A 215 -19.32 -7.28 0.80
C ALA A 215 -20.35 -8.31 1.26
N GLU A 216 -21.38 -8.57 0.46
CA GLU A 216 -22.39 -9.60 0.74
C GLU A 216 -21.77 -11.00 0.82
N ALA A 217 -20.69 -11.24 0.08
CA ALA A 217 -19.92 -12.48 0.12
C ALA A 217 -18.91 -12.56 1.28
N GLY A 218 -18.84 -11.52 2.15
CA GLY A 218 -18.03 -11.53 3.37
C GLY A 218 -16.70 -10.76 3.26
N ALA A 219 -16.45 -9.96 2.21
CA ALA A 219 -15.27 -9.10 2.17
C ALA A 219 -15.41 -7.92 3.16
N ASP A 220 -14.37 -7.65 3.97
CA ASP A 220 -14.36 -6.57 4.96
C ASP A 220 -13.96 -5.22 4.37
N GLY A 221 -13.15 -5.23 3.30
CA GLY A 221 -12.69 -4.02 2.63
C GLY A 221 -12.12 -4.25 1.25
N ILE A 222 -11.89 -3.14 0.56
CA ILE A 222 -11.28 -3.15 -0.78
C ILE A 222 -10.22 -2.07 -0.92
N PHE A 223 -9.25 -2.33 -1.80
CA PHE A 223 -8.34 -1.34 -2.37
C PHE A 223 -8.91 -0.91 -3.73
N THR A 224 -9.07 0.39 -3.94
CA THR A 224 -9.68 0.95 -5.15
C THR A 224 -8.90 2.12 -5.71
N ASP A 225 -8.78 2.17 -7.05
CA ASP A 225 -8.20 3.31 -7.77
C ASP A 225 -9.18 4.49 -7.88
N CYS A 226 -10.49 4.21 -7.68
CA CYS A 226 -11.62 5.12 -7.88
C CYS A 226 -12.22 5.57 -6.55
N ILE A 227 -11.40 5.99 -5.57
CA ILE A 227 -11.86 6.26 -4.19
C ILE A 227 -13.07 7.20 -4.14
N GLY A 228 -13.17 8.18 -5.04
CA GLY A 228 -14.31 9.10 -5.11
C GLY A 228 -15.66 8.46 -5.42
N ALA A 229 -15.70 7.23 -5.93
CA ALA A 229 -16.93 6.48 -6.14
C ALA A 229 -17.46 5.79 -4.86
N PHE A 230 -16.63 5.73 -3.79
CA PHE A 230 -16.90 4.96 -2.58
C PHE A 230 -17.00 5.80 -1.30
N VAL A 231 -16.46 7.03 -1.32
CA VAL A 231 -16.51 7.96 -0.19
C VAL A 231 -17.36 9.18 -0.57
N LYS A 232 -18.17 9.67 0.39
CA LYS A 232 -19.03 10.85 0.22
C LYS A 232 -18.55 11.98 1.12
#